data_91cc4c78561d805825b03b8fe1eaac8f
#
_entry.id   91cc4c78561d805825b03b8fe1eaac8f
#
_cell.length_a   1.000
_cell.length_b   1.000
_cell.length_c   1.000
_cell.angle_alpha   90.00
_cell.angle_beta   90.00
_cell.angle_gamma   90.00
#
_symmetry.space_group_name_H-M   'P 1'
#
loop_
_entity.id
_entity.type
_entity.pdbx_description
1 polymer ?
#
loop_
_entity_poly.entity_id
_entity_poly.type
_entity_poly.pdbx_seq_one_letter_code
_entity_poly.pdbx_strand_id
1 'polypeptide(L)'
;MKKWTILLLSLLTASCTYSPVYNGKESYTGSNFLLKETPRHTIDFFIEGMTKQLVESNQYLTAKTPLAVTSFVDIQQMNETNWLGNAVSEGFMYHMQQMGFTVVDYKATGAIRVTPEGDFSLSRNWKELASEQPVDYVLTGTMLRQGGGVLINARVIGMRSRVVIASAQGFLPEDRIGRDLDTLNKMRLENGVLIRSEATKFENNSIILKP
;
A
#
# COMPACT_ATOMS: atom_id res chain seq x y z
N MET A 1 27.76 81.23 -19.01
CA MET A 1 26.79 80.61 -18.11
C MET A 1 25.91 79.71 -18.98
N LYS A 2 26.23 78.40 -19.06
CA LYS A 2 25.46 77.44 -19.80
C LYS A 2 24.93 76.39 -18.84
N LYS A 3 23.63 76.34 -18.65
CA LYS A 3 22.94 75.33 -17.82
C LYS A 3 22.82 74.05 -18.63
N TRP A 4 23.40 72.96 -18.15
CA TRP A 4 23.23 71.60 -18.67
C TRP A 4 22.16 70.92 -17.84
N THR A 5 21.01 70.69 -18.45
CA THR A 5 19.93 69.84 -17.93
C THR A 5 20.26 68.43 -18.30
N ILE A 6 20.58 67.60 -17.28
CA ILE A 6 20.75 66.14 -17.45
C ILE A 6 19.37 65.53 -17.39
N LEU A 7 18.95 64.95 -18.49
CA LEU A 7 17.71 64.18 -18.63
C LEU A 7 18.00 62.76 -18.16
N LEU A 8 17.53 62.40 -16.98
CA LEU A 8 17.60 61.01 -16.46
C LEU A 8 16.50 60.19 -17.09
N LEU A 9 16.87 59.31 -18.04
CA LEU A 9 16.00 58.34 -18.68
C LEU A 9 15.95 57.11 -17.77
N SER A 10 14.85 56.98 -16.98
CA SER A 10 14.62 55.80 -16.16
C SER A 10 14.11 54.66 -17.04
N LEU A 11 14.98 53.67 -17.30
CA LEU A 11 14.57 52.38 -17.87
C LEU A 11 13.80 51.58 -16.81
N LEU A 12 12.49 51.52 -16.96
CA LEU A 12 11.63 50.54 -16.28
C LEU A 12 11.83 49.18 -16.93
N THR A 13 12.69 48.35 -16.34
CA THR A 13 12.75 46.94 -16.67
C THR A 13 11.58 46.24 -16.00
N ALA A 14 10.51 45.97 -16.73
CA ALA A 14 9.46 45.06 -16.31
C ALA A 14 10.04 43.61 -16.31
N SER A 15 10.50 43.17 -15.17
CA SER A 15 10.82 41.75 -14.97
C SER A 15 9.50 40.99 -14.88
N CYS A 16 9.09 40.35 -15.97
CA CYS A 16 8.08 39.31 -15.91
C CYS A 16 8.62 38.15 -15.07
N THR A 17 8.26 38.11 -13.79
CA THR A 17 8.41 36.90 -12.99
C THR A 17 7.35 35.90 -13.47
N TYR A 18 7.78 34.98 -14.32
CA TYR A 18 7.00 33.78 -14.65
C TYR A 18 6.99 32.88 -13.43
N SER A 19 5.97 33.01 -12.59
CA SER A 19 5.65 32.00 -11.59
C SER A 19 4.83 30.92 -12.30
N PRO A 20 5.29 29.69 -12.37
CA PRO A 20 4.40 28.60 -12.78
C PRO A 20 3.37 28.45 -11.66
N VAL A 21 2.21 29.06 -11.83
CA VAL A 21 1.02 28.73 -11.03
C VAL A 21 0.67 27.30 -11.42
N TYR A 22 1.13 26.33 -10.63
CA TYR A 22 0.59 25.00 -10.65
C TYR A 22 -0.82 25.08 -10.06
N ASN A 23 -1.76 25.44 -10.94
CA ASN A 23 -3.17 25.43 -10.62
C ASN A 23 -3.65 23.98 -10.63
N GLY A 24 -3.36 23.26 -9.53
CA GLY A 24 -3.82 21.90 -9.27
C GLY A 24 -5.34 21.82 -9.05
N LYS A 25 -6.13 22.44 -9.93
CA LYS A 25 -7.58 22.27 -10.05
C LYS A 25 -7.99 22.38 -11.51
N GLU A 26 -7.38 21.61 -12.37
CA GLU A 26 -8.13 21.18 -13.53
C GLU A 26 -9.02 20.03 -13.05
N SER A 27 -10.24 20.40 -12.70
CA SER A 27 -11.34 19.44 -12.70
C SER A 27 -11.36 18.85 -14.10
N TYR A 28 -11.01 17.58 -14.22
CA TYR A 28 -11.31 16.78 -15.40
C TYR A 28 -12.84 16.70 -15.52
N THR A 29 -13.44 17.76 -16.06
CA THR A 29 -14.84 17.79 -16.51
C THR A 29 -14.91 17.17 -17.90
N GLY A 30 -14.24 16.06 -18.07
CA GLY A 30 -14.20 15.34 -19.32
C GLY A 30 -14.60 13.89 -19.08
N SER A 31 -15.84 13.63 -19.38
CA SER A 31 -16.57 12.37 -19.24
C SER A 31 -17.07 12.13 -17.82
N ASN A 32 -18.38 12.11 -17.69
CA ASN A 32 -19.16 11.41 -16.68
C ASN A 32 -18.87 9.89 -16.74
N PHE A 33 -17.62 9.46 -16.86
CA PHE A 33 -17.19 8.24 -16.30
C PHE A 33 -17.16 8.51 -14.79
N LEU A 34 -18.37 8.59 -14.30
CA LEU A 34 -18.71 8.50 -12.93
C LEU A 34 -17.87 7.35 -12.33
N LEU A 35 -16.77 7.73 -11.74
CA LEU A 35 -16.55 7.26 -10.41
C LEU A 35 -17.70 7.84 -9.60
N LYS A 36 -18.96 7.37 -9.86
CA LYS A 36 -20.03 7.38 -8.90
C LYS A 36 -19.28 7.00 -7.63
N GLU A 37 -19.29 7.86 -6.62
CA GLU A 37 -18.63 7.53 -5.36
C GLU A 37 -19.15 6.16 -4.97
N THR A 38 -18.47 5.14 -5.48
CA THR A 38 -18.64 3.78 -4.99
C THR A 38 -18.40 3.97 -3.52
N PRO A 39 -19.33 3.61 -2.65
CA PRO A 39 -19.12 3.73 -1.21
C PRO A 39 -17.72 3.21 -0.99
N ARG A 40 -16.78 4.12 -0.62
CA ARG A 40 -15.36 3.80 -0.50
C ARG A 40 -15.33 2.52 0.27
N HIS A 41 -14.79 1.49 -0.35
CA HIS A 41 -14.86 0.15 0.23
C HIS A 41 -14.44 0.30 1.68
N THR A 42 -15.23 -0.19 2.59
CA THR A 42 -15.04 0.06 4.02
C THR A 42 -13.64 -0.33 4.48
N ILE A 43 -13.05 -1.34 3.82
CA ILE A 43 -11.67 -1.78 4.05
C ILE A 43 -10.67 -0.68 3.66
N ASP A 44 -10.85 -0.01 2.53
CA ASP A 44 -9.96 1.06 2.07
C ASP A 44 -9.95 2.24 3.04
N PHE A 45 -11.12 2.70 3.45
CA PHE A 45 -11.24 3.76 4.46
C PHE A 45 -10.62 3.38 5.81
N PHE A 46 -10.79 2.11 6.21
CA PHE A 46 -10.20 1.57 7.42
C PHE A 46 -8.67 1.59 7.36
N ILE A 47 -8.09 1.15 6.23
CA ILE A 47 -6.63 1.13 6.02
C ILE A 47 -6.09 2.56 5.94
N GLU A 48 -6.79 3.49 5.29
CA GLU A 48 -6.42 4.91 5.29
C GLU A 48 -6.29 5.44 6.74
N GLY A 49 -7.27 5.16 7.60
CA GLY A 49 -7.24 5.56 9.00
C GLY A 49 -6.07 4.95 9.78
N MET A 50 -5.79 3.67 9.58
CA MET A 50 -4.62 3.00 10.18
C MET A 50 -3.30 3.55 9.64
N THR A 51 -3.23 3.89 8.36
CA THR A 51 -2.03 4.51 7.76
C THR A 51 -1.74 5.87 8.40
N LYS A 52 -2.76 6.68 8.63
CA LYS A 52 -2.60 7.95 9.37
C LYS A 52 -2.03 7.73 10.76
N GLN A 53 -2.55 6.74 11.53
CA GLN A 53 -2.00 6.40 12.84
C GLN A 53 -0.52 5.97 12.77
N LEU A 54 -0.14 5.16 11.76
CA LEU A 54 1.26 4.78 11.54
C LEU A 54 2.14 6.01 11.29
N VAL A 55 1.70 6.95 10.46
CA VAL A 55 2.44 8.17 10.16
C VAL A 55 2.54 9.08 11.38
N GLU A 56 1.47 9.23 12.16
CA GLU A 56 1.45 10.02 13.39
C GLU A 56 2.36 9.44 14.49
N SER A 57 2.42 8.10 14.60
CA SER A 57 3.29 7.42 15.58
C SER A 57 4.73 7.25 15.11
N ASN A 58 5.03 7.61 13.86
CA ASN A 58 6.34 7.42 13.24
C ASN A 58 7.40 8.35 13.84
N GLN A 59 8.56 7.79 14.18
CA GLN A 59 9.68 8.55 14.75
C GLN A 59 10.88 8.70 13.80
N TYR A 60 11.09 7.76 12.88
CA TYR A 60 12.34 7.67 12.10
C TYR A 60 12.16 7.44 10.60
N LEU A 61 10.99 6.98 10.16
CA LEU A 61 10.74 6.72 8.75
C LEU A 61 10.58 8.04 8.00
N THR A 62 11.35 8.23 6.95
CA THR A 62 11.25 9.39 6.06
C THR A 62 10.68 8.97 4.71
N ALA A 63 10.20 9.94 3.93
CA ALA A 63 9.67 9.69 2.58
C ALA A 63 10.66 8.98 1.64
N LYS A 64 11.96 9.17 1.87
CA LYS A 64 13.02 8.57 1.04
C LYS A 64 13.51 7.20 1.53
N THR A 65 13.07 6.78 2.71
CA THR A 65 13.51 5.50 3.29
C THR A 65 12.73 4.35 2.67
N PRO A 66 13.39 3.36 2.05
CA PRO A 66 12.71 2.23 1.43
C PRO A 66 11.94 1.39 2.45
N LEU A 67 10.65 1.21 2.20
CA LEU A 67 9.72 0.45 3.02
C LEU A 67 9.09 -0.67 2.19
N ALA A 68 9.13 -1.92 2.66
CA ALA A 68 8.32 -2.99 2.11
C ALA A 68 7.09 -3.25 2.96
N VAL A 69 6.02 -3.74 2.33
CA VAL A 69 4.80 -4.14 3.04
C VAL A 69 4.60 -5.64 2.87
N THR A 70 4.53 -6.38 3.98
CA THR A 70 4.30 -7.83 3.96
C THR A 70 2.84 -8.17 4.18
N SER A 71 2.44 -9.39 3.86
CA SER A 71 1.10 -9.90 4.19
C SER A 71 0.87 -9.84 5.70
N PHE A 72 -0.36 -9.51 6.09
CA PHE A 72 -0.77 -9.58 7.49
C PHE A 72 -1.12 -11.03 7.83
N VAL A 73 -0.64 -11.50 8.96
CA VAL A 73 -0.69 -12.92 9.34
C VAL A 73 -1.64 -13.15 10.51
N ASP A 74 -2.11 -14.38 10.67
CA ASP A 74 -2.84 -14.76 11.87
C ASP A 74 -1.93 -14.67 13.09
N ILE A 75 -2.44 -14.08 14.20
CA ILE A 75 -1.64 -13.87 15.42
C ILE A 75 -1.26 -15.18 16.11
N GLN A 76 -2.05 -16.24 15.93
CA GLN A 76 -1.78 -17.56 16.50
C GLN A 76 -0.81 -18.36 15.63
N GLN A 77 -0.86 -18.14 14.30
CA GLN A 77 -0.05 -18.83 13.31
C GLN A 77 0.66 -17.81 12.42
N MET A 78 1.81 -17.32 12.87
CA MET A 78 2.59 -16.26 12.23
C MET A 78 3.06 -16.59 10.80
N ASN A 79 2.85 -17.79 10.32
CA ASN A 79 3.16 -18.27 8.97
C ASN A 79 1.92 -18.42 8.08
N GLU A 80 0.74 -18.05 8.55
CA GLU A 80 -0.51 -18.14 7.80
C GLU A 80 -1.11 -16.76 7.54
N THR A 81 -1.63 -16.57 6.35
CA THR A 81 -2.40 -15.41 5.94
C THR A 81 -3.61 -15.83 5.13
N ASN A 82 -4.53 -14.92 4.93
CA ASN A 82 -5.73 -15.12 4.12
C ASN A 82 -5.91 -13.97 3.12
N TRP A 83 -7.01 -13.99 2.36
CA TRP A 83 -7.30 -12.93 1.39
C TRP A 83 -7.36 -11.54 2.05
N LEU A 84 -7.90 -11.42 3.27
CA LEU A 84 -7.97 -10.14 3.99
C LEU A 84 -6.58 -9.63 4.34
N GLY A 85 -5.68 -10.49 4.84
CA GLY A 85 -4.30 -10.13 5.14
C GLY A 85 -3.52 -9.65 3.92
N ASN A 86 -3.79 -10.27 2.77
CA ASN A 86 -3.24 -9.81 1.49
C ASN A 86 -3.87 -8.48 1.04
N ALA A 87 -5.20 -8.34 1.12
CA ALA A 87 -5.89 -7.11 0.73
C ALA A 87 -5.46 -5.91 1.60
N VAL A 88 -5.31 -6.14 2.91
CA VAL A 88 -4.79 -5.13 3.85
C VAL A 88 -3.38 -4.71 3.48
N SER A 89 -2.50 -5.63 3.12
CA SER A 89 -1.13 -5.29 2.71
C SER A 89 -1.09 -4.47 1.42
N GLU A 90 -1.90 -4.81 0.42
CA GLU A 90 -2.02 -4.02 -0.83
C GLU A 90 -2.56 -2.61 -0.54
N GLY A 91 -3.57 -2.48 0.32
CA GLY A 91 -4.10 -1.17 0.72
C GLY A 91 -3.06 -0.32 1.46
N PHE A 92 -2.26 -0.91 2.34
CA PHE A 92 -1.15 -0.18 2.98
C PHE A 92 -0.07 0.26 1.98
N MET A 93 0.27 -0.56 0.99
CA MET A 93 1.19 -0.15 -0.08
C MET A 93 0.66 1.09 -0.81
N TYR A 94 -0.63 1.07 -1.18
CA TYR A 94 -1.28 2.20 -1.84
C TYR A 94 -1.25 3.46 -0.96
N HIS A 95 -1.76 3.40 0.27
CA HIS A 95 -1.86 4.59 1.13
C HIS A 95 -0.51 5.15 1.57
N MET A 96 0.48 4.29 1.86
CA MET A 96 1.84 4.74 2.17
C MET A 96 2.47 5.47 0.97
N GLN A 97 2.28 4.94 -0.25
CA GLN A 97 2.75 5.58 -1.47
C GLN A 97 2.04 6.92 -1.72
N GLN A 98 0.71 6.98 -1.50
CA GLN A 98 -0.06 8.24 -1.62
C GLN A 98 0.40 9.31 -0.60
N MET A 99 0.88 8.91 0.56
CA MET A 99 1.47 9.80 1.57
C MET A 99 2.93 10.17 1.28
N GLY A 100 3.47 9.73 0.14
CA GLY A 100 4.80 10.11 -0.37
C GLY A 100 5.95 9.23 0.15
N PHE A 101 5.68 8.09 0.78
CA PHE A 101 6.73 7.16 1.18
C PHE A 101 7.22 6.33 -0.01
N THR A 102 8.50 5.98 0.02
CA THR A 102 9.10 5.07 -0.97
C THR A 102 8.74 3.63 -0.62
N VAL A 103 7.77 3.06 -1.33
CA VAL A 103 7.34 1.68 -1.13
C VAL A 103 8.01 0.77 -2.16
N VAL A 104 8.63 -0.31 -1.67
CA VAL A 104 9.28 -1.34 -2.49
C VAL A 104 8.37 -2.55 -2.56
N ASP A 105 7.94 -2.92 -3.77
CA ASP A 105 7.24 -4.19 -3.99
C ASP A 105 8.27 -5.29 -4.27
N TYR A 106 8.62 -6.03 -3.23
CA TYR A 106 9.57 -7.14 -3.31
C TYR A 106 9.02 -8.36 -4.07
N LYS A 107 7.73 -8.38 -4.40
CA LYS A 107 7.10 -9.42 -5.23
C LYS A 107 7.34 -9.18 -6.73
N ALA A 108 7.87 -8.00 -7.11
CA ALA A 108 8.23 -7.72 -8.48
C ALA A 108 9.44 -8.55 -8.93
N THR A 109 9.29 -9.26 -10.05
CA THR A 109 10.34 -10.16 -10.59
C THR A 109 11.45 -9.43 -11.33
N GLY A 110 11.27 -8.13 -11.63
CA GLY A 110 12.18 -7.36 -12.47
C GLY A 110 12.09 -7.70 -13.96
N ALA A 111 11.17 -8.58 -14.36
CA ALA A 111 10.93 -8.99 -15.74
C ALA A 111 9.43 -9.11 -16.02
N ILE A 112 9.04 -9.07 -17.29
CA ILE A 112 7.68 -9.35 -17.71
C ILE A 112 7.66 -10.72 -18.38
N ARG A 113 6.89 -11.66 -17.82
CA ARG A 113 6.65 -12.98 -18.39
C ARG A 113 5.34 -12.96 -19.18
N VAL A 114 5.43 -13.13 -20.49
CA VAL A 114 4.29 -13.19 -21.39
C VAL A 114 3.86 -14.65 -21.61
N THR A 115 2.58 -14.95 -21.36
CA THR A 115 2.00 -16.28 -21.57
C THR A 115 0.64 -16.14 -22.27
N PRO A 116 0.06 -17.24 -22.79
CA PRO A 116 -1.29 -17.20 -23.37
C PRO A 116 -2.38 -16.72 -22.40
N GLU A 117 -2.15 -16.87 -21.08
CA GLU A 117 -3.08 -16.48 -20.02
C GLU A 117 -2.94 -15.01 -19.60
N GLY A 118 -1.82 -14.34 -19.97
CA GLY A 118 -1.57 -12.93 -19.65
C GLY A 118 -0.11 -12.60 -19.41
N ASP A 119 0.13 -11.35 -19.05
CA ASP A 119 1.45 -10.79 -18.78
C ASP A 119 1.66 -10.64 -17.27
N PHE A 120 2.74 -11.24 -16.76
CA PHE A 120 3.01 -11.33 -15.33
C PHE A 120 4.35 -10.68 -14.98
N SER A 121 4.34 -9.79 -14.00
CA SER A 121 5.54 -9.14 -13.45
C SER A 121 5.70 -9.36 -11.94
N LEU A 122 4.68 -9.95 -11.29
CA LEU A 122 4.71 -10.27 -9.86
C LEU A 122 4.77 -11.78 -9.67
N SER A 123 5.47 -12.23 -8.63
CA SER A 123 5.55 -13.65 -8.27
C SER A 123 5.51 -13.85 -6.76
N ARG A 124 4.97 -14.98 -6.34
CA ARG A 124 5.11 -15.52 -4.98
C ARG A 124 6.18 -16.62 -4.90
N ASN A 125 6.76 -16.97 -6.05
CA ASN A 125 7.85 -17.92 -6.11
C ASN A 125 9.17 -17.19 -5.82
N TRP A 126 9.72 -17.43 -4.67
CA TRP A 126 10.94 -16.75 -4.22
C TRP A 126 12.15 -16.93 -5.15
N LYS A 127 12.21 -18.01 -5.90
CA LYS A 127 13.28 -18.27 -6.87
C LYS A 127 13.28 -17.28 -8.03
N GLU A 128 12.15 -16.61 -8.24
CA GLU A 128 11.95 -15.59 -9.28
C GLU A 128 12.16 -14.17 -8.77
N LEU A 129 12.36 -14.01 -7.45
CA LEU A 129 12.53 -12.71 -6.81
C LEU A 129 14.01 -12.37 -6.65
N ALA A 130 14.35 -11.08 -6.60
CA ALA A 130 15.71 -10.65 -6.34
C ALA A 130 16.18 -11.15 -4.96
N SER A 131 17.40 -11.68 -4.91
CA SER A 131 18.00 -12.21 -3.67
C SER A 131 18.28 -11.11 -2.63
N GLU A 132 18.51 -9.89 -3.10
CA GLU A 132 18.74 -8.72 -2.26
C GLU A 132 17.69 -7.68 -2.57
N GLN A 133 17.06 -7.15 -1.52
CA GLN A 133 16.06 -6.09 -1.61
C GLN A 133 16.57 -4.87 -0.85
N PRO A 134 16.56 -3.68 -1.45
CA PRO A 134 16.98 -2.44 -0.80
C PRO A 134 15.90 -1.94 0.18
N VAL A 135 15.64 -2.69 1.25
CA VAL A 135 14.59 -2.43 2.22
C VAL A 135 15.20 -2.21 3.60
N ASP A 136 15.01 -1.02 4.15
CA ASP A 136 15.46 -0.69 5.50
C ASP A 136 14.38 -1.00 6.56
N TYR A 137 13.12 -0.84 6.19
CA TYR A 137 11.97 -1.04 7.07
C TYR A 137 10.92 -1.94 6.43
N VAL A 138 10.20 -2.65 7.28
CA VAL A 138 9.06 -3.47 6.87
C VAL A 138 7.81 -3.03 7.64
N LEU A 139 6.72 -2.78 6.91
CA LEU A 139 5.39 -2.68 7.45
C LEU A 139 4.78 -4.08 7.43
N THR A 140 4.42 -4.57 8.58
CA THR A 140 3.84 -5.90 8.79
C THR A 140 2.77 -5.84 9.85
N GLY A 141 2.00 -6.91 10.00
CA GLY A 141 0.98 -6.91 11.02
C GLY A 141 0.38 -8.28 11.29
N THR A 142 -0.45 -8.30 12.32
CA THR A 142 -1.18 -9.48 12.76
C THR A 142 -2.67 -9.22 12.77
N MET A 143 -3.42 -10.27 12.53
CA MET A 143 -4.88 -10.28 12.57
C MET A 143 -5.36 -11.25 13.65
N LEU A 144 -6.34 -10.83 14.44
CA LEU A 144 -7.01 -11.65 15.43
C LEU A 144 -8.51 -11.62 15.18
N ARG A 145 -9.11 -12.76 14.88
CA ARG A 145 -10.56 -12.88 14.78
C ARG A 145 -11.17 -12.80 16.19
N GLN A 146 -12.04 -11.84 16.39
CA GLN A 146 -12.81 -11.65 17.60
C GLN A 146 -14.31 -11.62 17.28
N GLY A 147 -15.17 -11.77 18.28
CA GLY A 147 -16.62 -11.72 18.07
C GLY A 147 -17.04 -10.45 17.31
N GLY A 148 -17.62 -10.64 16.13
CA GLY A 148 -18.13 -9.56 15.29
C GLY A 148 -17.13 -8.85 14.38
N GLY A 149 -15.87 -9.35 14.26
CA GLY A 149 -14.90 -8.75 13.33
C GLY A 149 -13.48 -9.23 13.49
N VAL A 150 -12.54 -8.43 12.99
CA VAL A 150 -11.11 -8.71 13.01
C VAL A 150 -10.35 -7.52 13.62
N LEU A 151 -9.59 -7.78 14.67
CA LEU A 151 -8.61 -6.84 15.21
C LEU A 151 -7.34 -6.93 14.38
N ILE A 152 -6.89 -5.81 13.84
CA ILE A 152 -5.70 -5.70 13.00
C ILE A 152 -4.68 -4.83 13.71
N ASN A 153 -3.46 -5.35 13.87
CA ASN A 153 -2.32 -4.63 14.41
C ASN A 153 -1.30 -4.46 13.30
N ALA A 154 -0.93 -3.22 12.98
CA ALA A 154 0.11 -2.88 12.03
C ALA A 154 1.31 -2.26 12.77
N ARG A 155 2.51 -2.55 12.27
CA ARG A 155 3.74 -1.97 12.81
C ARG A 155 4.80 -1.81 11.72
N VAL A 156 5.58 -0.76 11.82
CA VAL A 156 6.79 -0.57 11.02
C VAL A 156 8.00 -0.94 11.85
N ILE A 157 8.82 -1.84 11.32
CA ILE A 157 9.96 -2.44 12.03
C ILE A 157 11.22 -2.21 11.21
N GLY A 158 12.30 -1.74 11.84
CA GLY A 158 13.62 -1.68 11.21
C GLY A 158 14.18 -3.09 11.00
N MET A 159 14.54 -3.42 9.76
CA MET A 159 14.98 -4.78 9.40
C MET A 159 16.24 -5.22 10.17
N ARG A 160 17.18 -4.31 10.37
CA ARG A 160 18.42 -4.59 11.10
C ARG A 160 18.25 -4.46 12.61
N SER A 161 17.62 -3.37 13.07
CA SER A 161 17.47 -3.04 14.49
C SER A 161 16.42 -3.87 15.19
N ARG A 162 15.41 -4.37 14.45
CA ARG A 162 14.19 -5.02 14.96
C ARG A 162 13.36 -4.14 15.88
N VAL A 163 13.61 -2.82 15.85
CA VAL A 163 12.85 -1.84 16.64
C VAL A 163 11.56 -1.49 15.90
N VAL A 164 10.46 -1.49 16.62
CA VAL A 164 9.18 -0.97 16.14
C VAL A 164 9.24 0.55 16.22
N ILE A 165 9.11 1.23 15.08
CA ILE A 165 9.22 2.69 14.98
C ILE A 165 7.89 3.39 14.73
N ALA A 166 6.88 2.64 14.32
CA ALA A 166 5.50 3.12 14.17
C ALA A 166 4.54 1.97 14.41
N SER A 167 3.35 2.27 14.93
CA SER A 167 2.30 1.27 15.15
C SER A 167 0.91 1.86 14.96
N ALA A 168 -0.01 0.99 14.52
CA ALA A 168 -1.43 1.30 14.44
C ALA A 168 -2.25 0.07 14.84
N GLN A 169 -3.44 0.30 15.37
CA GLN A 169 -4.39 -0.76 15.70
C GLN A 169 -5.79 -0.33 15.27
N GLY A 170 -6.55 -1.26 14.73
CA GLY A 170 -7.93 -1.01 14.37
C GLY A 170 -8.77 -2.27 14.41
N PHE A 171 -10.07 -2.11 14.69
CA PHE A 171 -11.05 -3.18 14.62
C PHE A 171 -11.90 -3.01 13.37
N LEU A 172 -11.93 -4.03 12.53
CA LEU A 172 -12.72 -4.08 11.31
C LEU A 172 -13.95 -4.95 11.55
N PRO A 173 -15.16 -4.37 11.65
CA PRO A 173 -16.39 -5.11 11.91
C PRO A 173 -16.74 -6.04 10.74
N GLU A 174 -17.32 -7.20 11.06
CA GLU A 174 -17.67 -8.24 10.08
C GLU A 174 -18.73 -7.77 9.07
N ASP A 175 -19.70 -6.97 9.50
CA ASP A 175 -20.72 -6.37 8.64
C ASP A 175 -20.14 -5.45 7.56
N ARG A 176 -18.93 -4.95 7.78
CA ARG A 176 -18.20 -4.07 6.88
C ARG A 176 -17.24 -4.78 5.95
N ILE A 177 -16.87 -6.01 6.24
CA ILE A 177 -15.97 -6.82 5.41
C ILE A 177 -16.76 -7.47 4.27
N GLY A 178 -18.09 -7.52 4.39
CA GLY A 178 -18.96 -8.24 3.47
C GLY A 178 -18.93 -9.75 3.69
N ARG A 179 -19.81 -10.47 3.00
CA ARG A 179 -19.90 -11.95 3.08
C ARG A 179 -18.69 -12.68 2.52
N ASP A 180 -17.72 -11.96 1.99
CA ASP A 180 -16.53 -12.52 1.33
C ASP A 180 -15.51 -13.14 2.29
N LEU A 181 -15.64 -12.92 3.60
CA LEU A 181 -14.85 -13.67 4.60
C LEU A 181 -15.17 -15.16 4.62
N ASP A 182 -16.38 -15.54 4.21
CA ASP A 182 -16.82 -16.93 4.18
C ASP A 182 -16.50 -17.66 2.87
N THR A 183 -16.00 -16.99 1.84
CA THR A 183 -15.67 -17.60 0.55
C THR A 183 -14.46 -18.52 0.58
N LEU A 184 -13.73 -18.59 1.69
CA LEU A 184 -12.75 -19.65 1.91
C LEU A 184 -13.39 -21.06 2.00
N ASN A 185 -14.72 -21.12 2.15
CA ASN A 185 -15.50 -22.35 2.08
C ASN A 185 -16.29 -22.40 0.76
N LYS A 186 -15.65 -22.18 -0.38
CA LYS A 186 -16.34 -22.38 -1.67
C LYS A 186 -16.79 -23.84 -1.75
N MET A 187 -18.10 -24.03 -1.61
CA MET A 187 -18.71 -25.29 -1.98
C MET A 187 -18.71 -25.38 -3.51
N ARG A 188 -18.05 -26.37 -4.03
CA ARG A 188 -18.04 -26.70 -5.45
C ARG A 188 -18.94 -27.90 -5.67
N LEU A 189 -19.86 -27.81 -6.61
CA LEU A 189 -20.68 -28.94 -7.00
C LEU A 189 -19.92 -29.72 -8.08
N GLU A 190 -19.40 -30.89 -7.74
CA GLU A 190 -18.81 -31.81 -8.71
C GLU A 190 -19.67 -33.09 -8.76
N ASN A 191 -20.19 -33.44 -9.95
CA ASN A 191 -21.00 -34.63 -10.18
C ASN A 191 -22.20 -34.79 -9.22
N GLY A 192 -22.84 -33.66 -8.85
CA GLY A 192 -24.01 -33.70 -7.95
C GLY A 192 -23.65 -33.81 -6.45
N VAL A 193 -22.38 -33.81 -6.10
CA VAL A 193 -21.89 -33.83 -4.70
C VAL A 193 -21.30 -32.46 -4.35
N LEU A 194 -21.73 -31.90 -3.21
CA LEU A 194 -21.14 -30.67 -2.65
C LEU A 194 -19.77 -31.01 -2.03
N ILE A 195 -18.70 -30.58 -2.69
CA ILE A 195 -17.34 -30.72 -2.16
C ILE A 195 -16.97 -29.37 -1.54
N ARG A 196 -16.57 -29.41 -0.27
CA ARG A 196 -15.95 -28.31 0.43
C ARG A 196 -14.47 -28.29 0.05
N SER A 197 -14.00 -27.25 -0.67
CA SER A 197 -12.57 -27.12 -0.92
C SER A 197 -11.90 -26.75 0.41
N GLU A 198 -11.19 -27.68 1.00
CA GLU A 198 -10.25 -27.35 2.05
C GLU A 198 -9.16 -26.43 1.46
N ALA A 199 -8.82 -25.37 2.19
CA ALA A 199 -7.73 -24.48 1.80
C ALA A 199 -6.48 -25.33 1.55
N THR A 200 -5.95 -25.25 0.33
CA THR A 200 -4.72 -25.96 -0.03
C THR A 200 -3.64 -25.52 0.96
N LYS A 201 -3.13 -26.42 1.76
CA LYS A 201 -1.93 -26.20 2.57
C LYS A 201 -0.80 -25.86 1.59
N PHE A 202 -0.39 -24.58 1.59
CA PHE A 202 0.85 -24.23 0.90
C PHE A 202 2.00 -24.95 1.61
N GLU A 203 2.73 -25.77 0.88
CA GLU A 203 3.96 -26.36 1.39
C GLU A 203 4.90 -25.26 1.89
N ASN A 204 5.40 -25.44 3.11
CA ASN A 204 6.26 -24.51 3.83
C ASN A 204 7.64 -24.38 3.14
N ASN A 205 7.71 -23.62 2.06
CA ASN A 205 8.98 -23.14 1.51
C ASN A 205 9.09 -21.63 1.78
N SER A 206 9.34 -21.28 3.03
CA SER A 206 9.59 -19.90 3.42
C SER A 206 11.05 -19.55 3.23
N ILE A 207 11.31 -18.41 2.58
CA ILE A 207 12.64 -17.81 2.55
C ILE A 207 12.72 -16.76 3.64
N ILE A 208 13.84 -16.82 4.32
CA ILE A 208 14.27 -15.76 5.20
C ILE A 208 15.06 -14.77 4.34
N LEU A 209 14.49 -13.60 4.03
CA LEU A 209 15.24 -12.48 3.51
C LEU A 209 16.20 -12.03 4.61
N LYS A 210 17.50 -12.31 4.44
CA LYS A 210 18.53 -11.77 5.34
C LYS A 210 18.88 -10.36 4.87
N PRO A 211 19.04 -9.42 5.81
CA PRO A 211 19.50 -8.06 5.52
C PRO A 211 20.91 -8.02 4.97
#